data_533d61f030a4c5481c84c20a619909c9
#
_entry.id   533d61f030a4c5481c84c20a619909c9
#
_cell.length_a   1.000
_cell.length_b   1.000
_cell.length_c   1.000
_cell.angle_alpha   90.00
_cell.angle_beta   90.00
_cell.angle_gamma   90.00
#
_symmetry.space_group_name_H-M   'P 1'
#
loop_
_entity.id
_entity.type
_entity.pdbx_description
1 polymer ?
#
loop_
_entity_poly.entity_id
_entity_poly.type
_entity_poly.pdbx_seq_one_letter_code
_entity_poly.pdbx_strand_id
1 'polypeptide(L)'
;YLGGNIGIPLFTKLNEIKPEDLIVLELSSFQLMGMKVSPDISAITNITPNHLNVHKDYQEYINAKKNIYRNQKDTGILVINADNDLTRECQNDAKGDVILFSSKQKLDYGFIVENGIVKECNDGIRKHIVSQDEIKLKGIHNLENICTALALTKKLVNTEKAVDTIKEFAGVHHRLELVRTLNGVEWYNDSASTTPTRGISALKS
;
A
#
# COMPACT_ATOMS: atom_id res chain seq x y z
N TYR A 1 4.90 8.05 14.03
CA TYR A 1 5.49 9.04 13.10
C TYR A 1 5.25 8.62 11.66
N LEU A 2 5.04 9.58 10.75
CA LEU A 2 4.83 9.36 9.31
C LEU A 2 5.87 10.18 8.54
N GLY A 3 6.54 9.57 7.56
CA GLY A 3 7.52 10.28 6.74
C GLY A 3 8.10 9.45 5.60
N GLY A 4 9.31 9.80 5.16
CA GLY A 4 10.03 9.17 4.06
C GLY A 4 10.00 10.01 2.79
N ASN A 5 9.50 9.46 1.69
CA ASN A 5 9.33 10.18 0.41
C ASN A 5 8.12 11.12 0.42
N ILE A 6 7.33 11.08 1.47
CA ILE A 6 6.18 11.96 1.73
C ILE A 6 6.33 12.63 3.09
N GLY A 7 5.62 13.73 3.31
CA GLY A 7 5.58 14.43 4.59
C GLY A 7 6.89 15.14 4.94
N ILE A 8 7.23 15.17 6.23
CA ILE A 8 8.41 15.84 6.78
C ILE A 8 9.53 14.79 6.95
N PRO A 9 10.78 15.12 6.59
CA PRO A 9 11.91 14.24 6.84
C PRO A 9 12.03 13.89 8.34
N LEU A 10 11.99 12.62 8.69
CA LEU A 10 12.01 12.17 10.09
C LEU A 10 13.38 12.33 10.77
N PHE A 11 14.43 12.63 10.00
CA PHE A 11 15.76 12.87 10.56
C PHE A 11 15.76 13.94 11.65
N THR A 12 14.95 14.98 11.50
CA THR A 12 14.81 16.06 12.49
C THR A 12 14.10 15.63 13.77
N LYS A 13 13.46 14.44 13.76
CA LYS A 13 12.69 13.87 14.87
C LYS A 13 13.41 12.76 15.61
N LEU A 14 14.64 12.40 15.20
CA LEU A 14 15.35 11.23 15.76
C LEU A 14 15.50 11.29 17.30
N ASN A 15 15.70 12.47 17.87
CA ASN A 15 15.84 12.63 19.33
C ASN A 15 14.51 12.54 20.09
N GLU A 16 13.37 12.57 19.39
CA GLU A 16 12.03 12.47 19.96
C GLU A 16 11.47 11.03 19.87
N ILE A 17 11.98 10.24 18.90
CA ILE A 17 11.50 8.87 18.64
C ILE A 17 12.02 7.92 19.73
N LYS A 18 11.10 7.15 20.28
CA LYS A 18 11.36 6.14 21.31
C LYS A 18 11.24 4.73 20.73
N PRO A 19 11.81 3.71 21.40
CA PRO A 19 11.74 2.31 20.93
C PRO A 19 10.32 1.76 20.76
N GLU A 20 9.35 2.26 21.53
CA GLU A 20 7.95 1.88 21.49
C GLU A 20 7.13 2.60 20.41
N ASP A 21 7.68 3.60 19.76
CA ASP A 21 6.98 4.38 18.75
C ASP A 21 6.85 3.62 17.43
N LEU A 22 5.72 3.81 16.77
CA LEU A 22 5.48 3.29 15.43
C LEU A 22 5.91 4.33 14.38
N ILE A 23 6.74 3.88 13.44
CA ILE A 23 7.22 4.69 12.32
C ILE A 23 6.66 4.10 11.02
N VAL A 24 5.92 4.90 10.27
CA VAL A 24 5.41 4.55 8.95
C VAL A 24 6.18 5.35 7.90
N LEU A 25 6.83 4.65 6.96
CA LEU A 25 7.64 5.26 5.92
C LEU A 25 7.11 4.89 4.53
N GLU A 26 6.90 5.89 3.70
CA GLU A 26 6.80 5.69 2.25
C GLU A 26 8.20 5.87 1.64
N LEU A 27 8.71 4.84 0.95
CA LEU A 27 10.08 4.85 0.44
C LEU A 27 10.11 4.71 -1.08
N SER A 28 10.82 5.63 -1.73
CA SER A 28 11.11 5.58 -3.15
C SER A 28 12.17 4.52 -3.47
N SER A 29 12.25 4.08 -4.73
CA SER A 29 13.30 3.18 -5.20
C SER A 29 14.71 3.77 -4.98
N PHE A 30 14.86 5.10 -5.04
CA PHE A 30 16.14 5.79 -4.81
C PHE A 30 16.60 5.68 -3.36
N GLN A 31 15.68 5.87 -2.41
CA GLN A 31 15.98 5.71 -0.99
C GLN A 31 16.31 4.25 -0.66
N LEU A 32 15.66 3.30 -1.33
CA LEU A 32 15.87 1.87 -1.14
C LEU A 32 17.18 1.36 -1.75
N MET A 33 17.75 2.01 -2.79
CA MET A 33 18.97 1.56 -3.48
C MET A 33 20.14 1.29 -2.53
N GLY A 34 20.35 2.15 -1.57
CA GLY A 34 21.45 2.04 -0.60
C GLY A 34 21.08 1.38 0.72
N MET A 35 19.82 0.98 0.91
CA MET A 35 19.36 0.42 2.18
C MET A 35 19.94 -0.97 2.44
N LYS A 36 20.59 -1.11 3.60
CA LYS A 36 21.16 -2.39 4.11
C LYS A 36 20.36 -2.96 5.29
N VAL A 37 19.30 -2.29 5.68
CA VAL A 37 18.35 -2.71 6.72
C VAL A 37 16.95 -2.72 6.14
N SER A 38 16.07 -3.53 6.67
CA SER A 38 14.66 -3.56 6.26
C SER A 38 13.78 -3.34 7.48
N PRO A 39 12.61 -2.70 7.35
CA PRO A 39 11.67 -2.56 8.44
C PRO A 39 11.08 -3.92 8.85
N ASP A 40 10.57 -4.01 10.07
CA ASP A 40 9.96 -5.26 10.57
C ASP A 40 8.72 -5.64 9.76
N ILE A 41 7.95 -4.66 9.30
CA ILE A 41 6.77 -4.86 8.45
C ILE A 41 6.96 -4.02 7.18
N SER A 42 6.80 -4.61 6.02
CA SER A 42 6.98 -3.94 4.73
C SER A 42 5.88 -4.31 3.74
N ALA A 43 5.66 -3.43 2.76
CA ALA A 43 4.75 -3.71 1.65
C ALA A 43 5.34 -3.30 0.30
N ILE A 44 5.02 -4.07 -0.73
CA ILE A 44 5.20 -3.69 -2.13
C ILE A 44 3.86 -3.82 -2.83
N THR A 45 3.22 -2.69 -3.12
CA THR A 45 1.89 -2.67 -3.72
C THR A 45 1.93 -2.98 -5.21
N ASN A 46 2.99 -2.56 -5.90
CA ASN A 46 3.16 -2.79 -7.34
C ASN A 46 4.60 -2.55 -7.79
N ILE A 47 5.05 -3.32 -8.78
CA ILE A 47 6.30 -3.09 -9.52
C ILE A 47 5.95 -2.97 -10.99
N THR A 48 5.97 -1.76 -11.51
CA THR A 48 5.78 -1.45 -12.93
C THR A 48 6.91 -0.56 -13.42
N PRO A 49 7.27 -0.60 -14.71
CA PRO A 49 8.32 0.26 -15.25
C PRO A 49 8.06 1.72 -14.90
N ASN A 50 9.00 2.31 -14.17
CA ASN A 50 8.98 3.71 -13.79
C ASN A 50 10.42 4.18 -13.52
N HIS A 51 10.69 5.49 -13.67
CA HIS A 51 11.99 6.08 -13.37
C HIS A 51 13.20 5.45 -14.13
N LEU A 52 12.95 4.90 -15.34
CA LEU A 52 14.00 4.27 -16.17
C LEU A 52 14.98 5.29 -16.78
N ASN A 53 14.70 6.56 -16.63
CA ASN A 53 15.62 7.65 -16.98
C ASN A 53 16.70 7.89 -15.91
N VAL A 54 16.59 7.28 -14.73
CA VAL A 54 17.52 7.46 -13.61
C VAL A 54 18.15 6.15 -13.17
N HIS A 55 17.39 5.04 -13.11
CA HIS A 55 17.93 3.71 -12.90
C HIS A 55 18.67 3.27 -14.18
N LYS A 56 19.79 2.56 -14.00
CA LYS A 56 20.57 2.02 -15.10
C LYS A 56 19.73 1.13 -16.04
N ASP A 57 18.87 0.32 -15.46
CA ASP A 57 17.93 -0.55 -16.14
C ASP A 57 16.74 -0.91 -15.23
N TYR A 58 15.78 -1.66 -15.79
CA TYR A 58 14.60 -2.07 -15.05
C TYR A 58 14.93 -3.07 -13.92
N GLN A 59 15.98 -3.88 -14.09
CA GLN A 59 16.41 -4.84 -13.08
C GLN A 59 17.00 -4.13 -11.84
N GLU A 60 17.75 -3.05 -12.02
CA GLU A 60 18.22 -2.22 -10.90
C GLU A 60 17.02 -1.62 -10.12
N TYR A 61 16.01 -1.11 -10.82
CA TYR A 61 14.79 -0.60 -10.20
C TYR A 61 14.08 -1.69 -9.37
N ILE A 62 13.89 -2.90 -9.92
CA ILE A 62 13.30 -4.03 -9.20
C ILE A 62 14.15 -4.39 -7.97
N ASN A 63 15.46 -4.50 -8.14
CA ASN A 63 16.39 -4.83 -7.05
C ASN A 63 16.37 -3.77 -5.95
N ALA A 64 16.30 -2.49 -6.29
CA ALA A 64 16.17 -1.42 -5.32
C ALA A 64 14.89 -1.58 -4.49
N LYS A 65 13.76 -1.84 -5.11
CA LYS A 65 12.50 -2.07 -4.39
C LYS A 65 12.53 -3.29 -3.48
N LYS A 66 13.19 -4.37 -3.90
CA LYS A 66 13.34 -5.59 -3.08
C LYS A 66 14.15 -5.36 -1.78
N ASN A 67 14.96 -4.31 -1.72
CA ASN A 67 15.71 -3.99 -0.49
C ASN A 67 14.81 -3.65 0.70
N ILE A 68 13.53 -3.32 0.47
CA ILE A 68 12.58 -3.06 1.56
C ILE A 68 12.36 -4.29 2.46
N TYR A 69 12.56 -5.51 1.97
CA TYR A 69 12.34 -6.75 2.74
C TYR A 69 13.55 -7.68 2.80
N ARG A 70 14.53 -7.58 1.89
CA ARG A 70 15.67 -8.52 1.79
C ARG A 70 16.47 -8.74 3.07
N ASN A 71 16.51 -7.72 3.93
CA ASN A 71 17.24 -7.75 5.19
C ASN A 71 16.30 -7.91 6.40
N GLN A 72 15.02 -8.26 6.18
CA GLN A 72 14.13 -8.61 7.29
C GLN A 72 14.64 -9.84 8.04
N LYS A 73 14.26 -9.92 9.31
CA LYS A 73 14.43 -11.12 10.14
C LYS A 73 13.34 -12.14 9.80
N ASP A 74 13.46 -13.35 10.30
CA ASP A 74 12.46 -14.42 10.14
C ASP A 74 11.10 -14.06 10.79
N THR A 75 11.09 -13.10 11.72
CA THR A 75 9.89 -12.55 12.35
C THR A 75 9.26 -11.40 11.54
N GLY A 76 9.88 -10.98 10.44
CA GLY A 76 9.40 -9.90 9.58
C GLY A 76 8.12 -10.26 8.84
N ILE A 77 7.44 -9.24 8.36
CA ILE A 77 6.23 -9.40 7.55
C ILE A 77 6.40 -8.66 6.22
N LEU A 78 6.15 -9.38 5.12
CA LEU A 78 6.10 -8.80 3.78
C LEU A 78 4.67 -8.86 3.24
N VAL A 79 4.09 -7.70 2.91
CA VAL A 79 2.78 -7.60 2.26
C VAL A 79 2.99 -7.35 0.78
N ILE A 80 2.41 -8.17 -0.09
CA ILE A 80 2.58 -8.06 -1.56
C ILE A 80 1.30 -8.28 -2.32
N ASN A 81 1.24 -7.63 -3.48
CA ASN A 81 0.16 -7.78 -4.45
C ASN A 81 0.33 -9.09 -5.24
N ALA A 82 -0.64 -10.00 -5.12
CA ALA A 82 -0.64 -11.26 -5.85
C ALA A 82 -0.98 -11.11 -7.35
N ASP A 83 -1.54 -9.97 -7.75
CA ASP A 83 -1.95 -9.68 -9.13
C ASP A 83 -0.83 -9.10 -10.01
N ASN A 84 0.34 -8.82 -9.42
CA ASN A 84 1.52 -8.37 -10.13
C ASN A 84 2.62 -9.44 -10.01
N ASP A 85 3.07 -10.00 -11.12
CA ASP A 85 4.01 -11.13 -11.13
C ASP A 85 5.31 -10.81 -10.40
N LEU A 86 5.88 -9.61 -10.59
CA LEU A 86 7.12 -9.21 -9.95
C LEU A 86 7.01 -9.06 -8.44
N THR A 87 5.86 -8.57 -7.94
CA THR A 87 5.63 -8.55 -6.49
C THR A 87 5.38 -9.94 -5.94
N ARG A 88 4.63 -10.77 -6.67
CA ARG A 88 4.35 -12.15 -6.29
C ARG A 88 5.62 -12.99 -6.19
N GLU A 89 6.58 -12.81 -7.10
CA GLU A 89 7.88 -13.48 -7.04
C GLU A 89 8.67 -13.16 -5.75
N CYS A 90 8.42 -12.00 -5.11
CA CYS A 90 9.10 -11.63 -3.87
C CYS A 90 8.83 -12.61 -2.71
N GLN A 91 7.75 -13.38 -2.75
CA GLN A 91 7.48 -14.41 -1.75
C GLN A 91 8.55 -15.50 -1.70
N ASN A 92 9.27 -15.76 -2.81
CA ASN A 92 10.24 -16.84 -2.92
C ASN A 92 11.55 -16.56 -2.17
N ASP A 93 11.86 -15.28 -1.94
CA ASP A 93 13.08 -14.84 -1.25
C ASP A 93 12.78 -14.03 0.04
N ALA A 94 11.52 -13.97 0.47
CA ALA A 94 11.12 -13.44 1.77
C ALA A 94 11.53 -14.42 2.90
N LYS A 95 12.02 -13.87 4.02
CA LYS A 95 12.46 -14.67 5.17
C LYS A 95 11.36 -14.93 6.19
N GLY A 96 10.50 -13.95 6.38
CA GLY A 96 9.42 -14.00 7.36
C GLY A 96 8.05 -14.32 6.75
N ASP A 97 7.00 -13.94 7.45
CA ASP A 97 5.62 -14.14 7.01
C ASP A 97 5.30 -13.33 5.76
N VAL A 98 4.62 -13.94 4.80
CA VAL A 98 4.11 -13.24 3.61
C VAL A 98 2.60 -13.15 3.69
N ILE A 99 2.06 -11.94 3.56
CA ILE A 99 0.62 -11.68 3.46
C ILE A 99 0.32 -11.17 2.04
N LEU A 100 -0.52 -11.91 1.34
CA LEU A 100 -0.94 -11.55 -0.01
C LEU A 100 -2.21 -10.67 0.02
N PHE A 101 -2.32 -9.79 -0.97
CA PHE A 101 -3.61 -9.20 -1.32
C PHE A 101 -3.86 -9.29 -2.82
N SER A 102 -5.14 -9.31 -3.21
CA SER A 102 -5.55 -9.42 -4.61
C SER A 102 -6.93 -8.81 -4.85
N SER A 103 -7.10 -8.24 -6.03
CA SER A 103 -8.42 -7.85 -6.56
C SER A 103 -8.89 -8.75 -7.71
N LYS A 104 -8.06 -9.71 -8.16
CA LYS A 104 -8.34 -10.57 -9.32
C LYS A 104 -8.36 -12.06 -8.98
N GLN A 105 -7.62 -12.45 -7.95
CA GLN A 105 -7.41 -13.86 -7.60
C GLN A 105 -8.09 -14.22 -6.28
N LYS A 106 -8.47 -15.48 -6.14
CA LYS A 106 -8.87 -16.04 -4.86
C LYS A 106 -7.62 -16.39 -4.06
N LEU A 107 -7.63 -16.08 -2.78
CA LEU A 107 -6.56 -16.41 -1.84
C LEU A 107 -7.16 -17.26 -0.71
N ASP A 108 -6.35 -18.17 -0.18
CA ASP A 108 -6.69 -18.94 1.03
C ASP A 108 -6.31 -18.18 2.30
N TYR A 109 -5.28 -17.31 2.22
CA TYR A 109 -4.81 -16.46 3.30
C TYR A 109 -4.44 -15.07 2.80
N GLY A 110 -4.86 -14.02 3.53
CA GLY A 110 -4.58 -12.63 3.19
C GLY A 110 -5.84 -11.79 3.01
N PHE A 111 -5.82 -10.87 2.05
CA PHE A 111 -6.95 -9.97 1.80
C PHE A 111 -7.32 -9.96 0.32
N ILE A 112 -8.61 -9.96 0.03
CA ILE A 112 -9.11 -9.88 -1.34
C ILE A 112 -10.15 -8.78 -1.50
N VAL A 113 -10.26 -8.29 -2.73
CA VAL A 113 -11.41 -7.49 -3.16
C VAL A 113 -12.27 -8.36 -4.07
N GLU A 114 -13.50 -8.60 -3.67
CA GLU A 114 -14.48 -9.38 -4.45
C GLU A 114 -15.81 -8.62 -4.50
N ASN A 115 -16.27 -8.28 -5.70
CA ASN A 115 -17.52 -7.53 -5.93
C ASN A 115 -17.59 -6.20 -5.15
N GLY A 116 -16.49 -5.44 -5.09
CA GLY A 116 -16.41 -4.18 -4.36
C GLY A 116 -16.33 -4.31 -2.84
N ILE A 117 -16.09 -5.52 -2.33
CA ILE A 117 -16.00 -5.83 -0.91
C ILE A 117 -14.59 -6.26 -0.56
N VAL A 118 -13.99 -5.63 0.42
CA VAL A 118 -12.73 -6.09 1.05
C VAL A 118 -13.06 -7.21 2.01
N LYS A 119 -12.41 -8.35 1.83
CA LYS A 119 -12.55 -9.54 2.67
C LYS A 119 -11.20 -10.00 3.22
N GLU A 120 -11.18 -10.44 4.45
CA GLU A 120 -10.05 -11.19 5.01
C GLU A 120 -10.25 -12.68 4.74
N CYS A 121 -9.22 -13.34 4.24
CA CYS A 121 -9.20 -14.76 3.96
C CYS A 121 -8.33 -15.48 5.00
N ASN A 122 -8.85 -16.56 5.57
CA ASN A 122 -8.13 -17.42 6.49
C ASN A 122 -8.68 -18.85 6.37
N ASP A 123 -7.85 -19.77 5.85
CA ASP A 123 -8.19 -21.20 5.67
C ASP A 123 -9.54 -21.44 4.97
N GLY A 124 -9.77 -20.71 3.87
CA GLY A 124 -11.01 -20.80 3.09
C GLY A 124 -12.19 -20.01 3.66
N ILE A 125 -12.10 -19.50 4.89
CA ILE A 125 -13.09 -18.60 5.47
C ILE A 125 -12.85 -17.18 4.94
N ARG A 126 -13.92 -16.53 4.48
CA ARG A 126 -13.87 -15.15 3.97
C ARG A 126 -14.71 -14.25 4.85
N LYS A 127 -14.04 -13.49 5.71
CA LYS A 127 -14.70 -12.52 6.58
C LYS A 127 -14.87 -11.21 5.82
N HIS A 128 -16.09 -10.70 5.75
CA HIS A 128 -16.39 -9.35 5.27
C HIS A 128 -15.72 -8.32 6.19
N ILE A 129 -15.06 -7.33 5.61
CA ILE A 129 -14.43 -6.23 6.35
C ILE A 129 -15.15 -4.92 6.06
N VAL A 130 -15.16 -4.47 4.81
CA VAL A 130 -15.81 -3.21 4.40
C VAL A 130 -16.17 -3.26 2.91
N SER A 131 -17.26 -2.60 2.54
CA SER A 131 -17.71 -2.48 1.14
C SER A 131 -17.38 -1.09 0.58
N GLN A 132 -17.33 -0.99 -0.76
CA GLN A 132 -17.03 0.25 -1.48
C GLN A 132 -18.02 1.38 -1.14
N ASP A 133 -19.29 1.07 -0.91
CA ASP A 133 -20.35 2.02 -0.57
C ASP A 133 -20.28 2.52 0.89
N GLU A 134 -19.53 1.85 1.76
CA GLU A 134 -19.31 2.27 3.14
C GLU A 134 -18.13 3.25 3.29
N ILE A 135 -17.33 3.47 2.25
CA ILE A 135 -16.11 4.28 2.31
C ILE A 135 -16.18 5.49 1.38
N LYS A 136 -15.43 6.52 1.72
CA LYS A 136 -15.36 7.76 0.92
C LYS A 136 -14.43 7.65 -0.29
N LEU A 137 -13.44 6.76 -0.21
CA LEU A 137 -12.48 6.54 -1.30
C LEU A 137 -13.13 5.81 -2.46
N LYS A 138 -12.93 6.28 -3.69
CA LYS A 138 -13.47 5.65 -4.92
C LYS A 138 -12.43 4.81 -5.64
N GLY A 139 -12.88 3.76 -6.32
CA GLY A 139 -12.09 2.94 -7.23
C GLY A 139 -11.40 1.73 -6.60
N ILE A 140 -11.21 0.71 -7.45
CA ILE A 140 -10.65 -0.59 -7.07
C ILE A 140 -9.24 -0.45 -6.45
N HIS A 141 -8.43 0.47 -6.96
CA HIS A 141 -7.09 0.71 -6.44
C HIS A 141 -7.07 1.17 -4.98
N ASN A 142 -8.13 1.87 -4.52
CA ASN A 142 -8.26 2.25 -3.13
C ASN A 142 -8.69 1.08 -2.25
N LEU A 143 -9.50 0.16 -2.76
CA LEU A 143 -9.78 -1.11 -2.07
C LEU A 143 -8.52 -1.97 -1.93
N GLU A 144 -7.63 -2.01 -2.95
CA GLU A 144 -6.31 -2.64 -2.87
C GLU A 144 -5.40 -1.95 -1.83
N ASN A 145 -5.42 -0.63 -1.76
CA ASN A 145 -4.69 0.12 -0.73
C ASN A 145 -5.22 -0.19 0.67
N ILE A 146 -6.53 -0.35 0.84
CA ILE A 146 -7.16 -0.78 2.10
C ILE A 146 -6.72 -2.19 2.47
N CYS A 147 -6.71 -3.14 1.52
CA CYS A 147 -6.17 -4.48 1.74
C CYS A 147 -4.73 -4.43 2.24
N THR A 148 -3.89 -3.58 1.62
CA THR A 148 -2.50 -3.38 2.02
C THR A 148 -2.40 -2.82 3.42
N ALA A 149 -3.17 -1.79 3.75
CA ALA A 149 -3.16 -1.16 5.08
C ALA A 149 -3.62 -2.14 6.18
N LEU A 150 -4.68 -2.91 5.93
CA LEU A 150 -5.15 -3.94 6.85
C LEU A 150 -4.11 -5.03 7.06
N ALA A 151 -3.44 -5.48 5.99
CA ALA A 151 -2.38 -6.48 6.07
C ALA A 151 -1.17 -5.97 6.87
N LEU A 152 -0.72 -4.72 6.63
CA LEU A 152 0.38 -4.09 7.37
C LEU A 152 0.08 -3.93 8.86
N THR A 153 -1.17 -3.67 9.21
CA THR A 153 -1.58 -3.37 10.59
C THR A 153 -2.20 -4.57 11.32
N LYS A 154 -2.32 -5.72 10.67
CA LYS A 154 -3.02 -6.92 11.18
C LYS A 154 -2.58 -7.34 12.59
N LYS A 155 -1.27 -7.24 12.89
CA LYS A 155 -0.72 -7.58 14.21
C LYS A 155 -0.64 -6.39 15.19
N LEU A 156 -0.97 -5.18 14.74
CA LEU A 156 -0.78 -3.94 15.50
C LEU A 156 -2.09 -3.37 16.05
N VAL A 157 -3.19 -3.53 15.32
CA VAL A 157 -4.48 -2.93 15.66
C VAL A 157 -5.63 -3.92 15.56
N ASN A 158 -6.69 -3.67 16.31
CA ASN A 158 -7.95 -4.38 16.17
C ASN A 158 -8.61 -4.02 14.83
N THR A 159 -9.04 -5.03 14.07
CA THR A 159 -9.66 -4.85 12.74
C THR A 159 -10.89 -3.95 12.78
N GLU A 160 -11.72 -4.01 13.83
CA GLU A 160 -12.93 -3.18 13.95
C GLU A 160 -12.58 -1.70 14.03
N LYS A 161 -11.57 -1.33 14.84
CA LYS A 161 -11.07 0.06 14.90
C LYS A 161 -10.45 0.52 13.59
N ALA A 162 -9.78 -0.39 12.87
CA ALA A 162 -9.25 -0.09 11.54
C ALA A 162 -10.37 0.21 10.54
N VAL A 163 -11.48 -0.52 10.58
CA VAL A 163 -12.66 -0.30 9.72
C VAL A 163 -13.28 1.08 9.96
N ASP A 164 -13.45 1.50 11.21
CA ASP A 164 -13.97 2.82 11.53
C ASP A 164 -13.11 3.93 10.91
N THR A 165 -11.78 3.80 11.07
CA THR A 165 -10.82 4.75 10.45
C THR A 165 -10.91 4.75 8.93
N ILE A 166 -11.04 3.56 8.30
CA ILE A 166 -11.16 3.43 6.84
C ILE A 166 -12.43 4.12 6.33
N LYS A 167 -13.56 3.96 7.02
CA LYS A 167 -14.84 4.60 6.64
C LYS A 167 -14.79 6.13 6.73
N GLU A 168 -14.07 6.65 7.71
CA GLU A 168 -13.91 8.09 7.93
C GLU A 168 -12.89 8.74 7.01
N PHE A 169 -11.90 7.98 6.53
CA PHE A 169 -10.80 8.50 5.75
C PHE A 169 -11.25 9.06 4.40
N ALA A 170 -11.07 10.37 4.22
CA ALA A 170 -11.54 11.10 3.03
C ALA A 170 -10.53 11.13 1.87
N GLY A 171 -9.37 10.48 2.02
CA GLY A 171 -8.31 10.49 1.02
C GLY A 171 -7.20 11.47 1.32
N VAL A 172 -6.33 11.68 0.35
CA VAL A 172 -5.17 12.58 0.42
C VAL A 172 -5.38 13.74 -0.54
N HIS A 173 -4.96 14.94 -0.15
CA HIS A 173 -5.03 16.10 -1.04
C HIS A 173 -4.39 15.81 -2.41
N HIS A 174 -5.01 16.34 -3.45
CA HIS A 174 -4.59 16.20 -4.85
C HIS A 174 -4.69 14.79 -5.46
N ARG A 175 -5.34 13.83 -4.78
CA ARG A 175 -5.61 12.49 -5.30
C ARG A 175 -7.10 12.18 -5.26
N LEU A 176 -7.78 12.31 -6.41
CA LEU A 176 -9.23 12.16 -6.52
C LEU A 176 -9.96 12.90 -5.38
N GLU A 177 -9.43 14.05 -5.01
CA GLU A 177 -9.95 14.88 -3.94
C GLU A 177 -11.24 15.55 -4.40
N LEU A 178 -12.36 15.24 -3.77
CA LEU A 178 -13.61 15.93 -4.03
C LEU A 178 -13.50 17.39 -3.52
N VAL A 179 -13.41 18.33 -4.45
CA VAL A 179 -13.27 19.77 -4.12
C VAL A 179 -14.61 20.40 -3.83
N ARG A 180 -15.64 20.05 -4.63
CA ARG A 180 -17.01 20.56 -4.45
C ARG A 180 -18.01 19.77 -5.30
N THR A 181 -19.27 19.89 -4.92
CA THR A 181 -20.43 19.50 -5.75
C THR A 181 -21.21 20.76 -6.11
N LEU A 182 -21.44 21.01 -7.40
CA LEU A 182 -22.19 22.16 -7.89
C LEU A 182 -23.24 21.69 -8.92
N ASN A 183 -24.50 21.98 -8.66
CA ASN A 183 -25.65 21.59 -9.51
C ASN A 183 -25.68 20.08 -9.83
N GLY A 184 -25.31 19.22 -8.85
CA GLY A 184 -25.25 17.77 -9.01
C GLY A 184 -23.99 17.26 -9.73
N VAL A 185 -23.05 18.14 -10.12
CA VAL A 185 -21.76 17.78 -10.72
C VAL A 185 -20.68 17.80 -9.64
N GLU A 186 -19.98 16.68 -9.49
CA GLU A 186 -18.83 16.55 -8.58
C GLU A 186 -17.55 16.99 -9.28
N TRP A 187 -16.75 17.80 -8.60
CA TRP A 187 -15.48 18.33 -9.10
C TRP A 187 -14.34 17.75 -8.29
N TYR A 188 -13.44 17.03 -8.97
CA TYR A 188 -12.31 16.36 -8.35
C TYR A 188 -10.97 16.99 -8.73
N ASN A 189 -10.07 17.11 -7.76
CA ASN A 189 -8.67 17.45 -7.96
C ASN A 189 -7.83 16.17 -7.94
N ASP A 190 -7.22 15.83 -9.06
CA ASP A 190 -6.29 14.69 -9.20
C ASP A 190 -4.94 15.12 -9.78
N SER A 191 -4.47 16.30 -9.38
CA SER A 191 -3.20 16.87 -9.87
C SER A 191 -1.96 16.04 -9.51
N ALA A 192 -2.07 15.10 -8.57
CA ALA A 192 -1.02 14.13 -8.25
C ALA A 192 -0.86 13.03 -9.33
N SER A 193 -1.82 12.89 -10.25
CA SER A 193 -1.78 11.92 -11.36
C SER A 193 -1.00 12.48 -12.54
N THR A 194 0.32 12.27 -12.53
CA THR A 194 1.25 12.81 -13.55
C THR A 194 1.55 11.86 -14.71
N THR A 195 0.88 10.70 -14.77
CA THR A 195 1.07 9.70 -15.83
C THR A 195 -0.26 9.30 -16.47
N PRO A 196 -0.30 8.94 -17.77
CA PRO A 196 -1.53 8.49 -18.43
C PRO A 196 -2.21 7.33 -17.71
N THR A 197 -1.46 6.36 -17.23
CA THR A 197 -2.00 5.20 -16.50
C THR A 197 -2.76 5.61 -15.24
N ARG A 198 -2.23 6.57 -14.47
CA ARG A 198 -2.90 7.09 -13.27
C ARG A 198 -4.16 7.86 -13.62
N GLY A 199 -4.09 8.74 -14.63
CA GLY A 199 -5.26 9.47 -15.11
C GLY A 199 -6.39 8.56 -15.60
N ILE A 200 -6.06 7.48 -16.34
CA ILE A 200 -7.04 6.46 -16.76
C ILE A 200 -7.66 5.77 -15.55
N SER A 201 -6.87 5.43 -14.53
CA SER A 201 -7.39 4.83 -13.30
C SER A 201 -8.35 5.76 -12.57
N ALA A 202 -8.03 7.05 -12.50
CA ALA A 202 -8.88 8.07 -11.91
C ALA A 202 -10.22 8.20 -12.65
N LEU A 203 -10.20 8.22 -14.00
CA LEU A 203 -11.41 8.29 -14.82
C LEU A 203 -12.31 7.05 -14.73
N LYS A 204 -11.79 5.91 -14.29
CA LYS A 204 -12.53 4.66 -14.10
C LYS A 204 -13.06 4.48 -12.68
N SER A 205 -12.72 5.39 -11.77
CA SER A 205 -13.15 5.38 -10.37
C SER A 205 -14.49 6.07 -10.20
#